data_e56cf13c9cc79e7e945105dcfdd6974b
#
_entry.id   e56cf13c9cc79e7e945105dcfdd6974b
#
_cell.length_a   1.000
_cell.length_b   1.000
_cell.length_c   1.000
_cell.angle_alpha   90.00
_cell.angle_beta   90.00
_cell.angle_gamma   90.00
#
_symmetry.space_group_name_H-M   'P 1'
#
loop_
_entity.id
_entity.type
_entity.pdbx_description
1 polymer ?
#
loop_
_entity_poly.entity_id
_entity_poly.type
_entity_poly.pdbx_seq_one_letter_code
_entity_poly.pdbx_strand_id
1 'polypeptide(L)'
;MKKTILLVHRAHRFSPNCVERDAAILGAILQELEARDFIVQHIDEDAITEEFLRTAPQFIISMARSKEALRCLAEWEKQAGNCVWNSAQALLENSRAEQAKRFALADIPMPLTEILDNPQFTSLNFPLWVKSGGGDAETKADVQYFPNREALLKASFSENQTYVLSEHVEGDLLKFYGVAGTDFFFSYYPTSSTSGFSKFGLEVHNGIPQGYNYDTEALRLMAEKAAKLCGFKLYGGDCIVRPDGSFVLIDFNDFPSFAPCARDAAQAFVESIIIASV
;
A
#
# COMPACT_ATOMS: atom_id res chain seq x y z
N MET A 1 22.06 -26.81 -0.03
CA MET A 1 20.62 -27.14 0.11
C MET A 1 19.85 -26.01 -0.57
N LYS A 2 18.79 -26.31 -1.32
CA LYS A 2 17.93 -25.27 -1.89
C LYS A 2 17.24 -24.52 -0.76
N LYS A 3 17.19 -23.18 -0.84
CA LYS A 3 16.46 -22.36 0.13
C LYS A 3 14.96 -22.46 -0.14
N THR A 4 14.17 -22.56 0.92
CA THR A 4 12.71 -22.61 0.84
C THR A 4 12.11 -21.27 1.22
N ILE A 5 11.09 -20.81 0.50
CA ILE A 5 10.33 -19.60 0.76
C ILE A 5 8.84 -19.96 0.83
N LEU A 6 8.12 -19.34 1.74
CA LEU A 6 6.66 -19.44 1.83
C LEU A 6 6.02 -18.20 1.21
N LEU A 7 5.08 -18.40 0.29
CA LEU A 7 4.18 -17.36 -0.22
C LEU A 7 2.85 -17.43 0.51
N VAL A 8 2.44 -16.34 1.14
CA VAL A 8 1.14 -16.18 1.80
C VAL A 8 0.22 -15.37 0.90
N HIS A 9 -0.87 -16.02 0.46
CA HIS A 9 -1.89 -15.39 -0.38
C HIS A 9 -2.87 -14.58 0.46
N ARG A 10 -3.28 -13.43 -0.08
CA ARG A 10 -4.33 -12.58 0.51
C ARG A 10 -5.68 -13.25 0.38
N ALA A 11 -6.49 -13.21 1.44
CA ALA A 11 -7.87 -13.70 1.36
C ALA A 11 -8.73 -12.83 0.43
N HIS A 12 -9.64 -13.45 -0.31
CA HIS A 12 -10.48 -12.80 -1.32
C HIS A 12 -11.27 -11.61 -0.78
N ARG A 13 -11.68 -11.64 0.50
CA ARG A 13 -12.42 -10.55 1.15
C ARG A 13 -11.63 -9.24 1.20
N PHE A 14 -10.30 -9.29 1.20
CA PHE A 14 -9.44 -8.11 1.17
C PHE A 14 -9.05 -7.65 -0.24
N SER A 15 -9.42 -8.41 -1.27
CA SER A 15 -9.13 -8.09 -2.67
C SER A 15 -10.38 -8.02 -3.55
N PRO A 16 -11.46 -7.34 -3.13
CA PRO A 16 -12.63 -7.22 -3.99
C PRO A 16 -12.23 -6.54 -5.30
N ASN A 17 -12.50 -7.19 -6.43
CA ASN A 17 -12.15 -6.75 -7.79
C ASN A 17 -10.64 -6.70 -8.12
N CYS A 18 -9.76 -7.27 -7.29
CA CYS A 18 -8.30 -7.25 -7.49
C CYS A 18 -7.65 -8.64 -7.42
N VAL A 19 -8.41 -9.71 -7.25
CA VAL A 19 -7.90 -11.09 -7.05
C VAL A 19 -6.93 -11.51 -8.15
N GLU A 20 -7.27 -11.27 -9.41
CA GLU A 20 -6.40 -11.62 -10.55
C GLU A 20 -5.09 -10.81 -10.57
N ARG A 21 -5.14 -9.55 -10.12
CA ARG A 21 -3.95 -8.69 -10.06
C ARG A 21 -3.01 -9.10 -8.92
N ASP A 22 -3.58 -9.45 -7.77
CA ASP A 22 -2.81 -9.96 -6.63
C ASP A 22 -2.17 -11.31 -6.99
N ALA A 23 -2.89 -12.18 -7.70
CA ALA A 23 -2.35 -13.42 -8.22
C ALA A 23 -1.23 -13.19 -9.26
N ALA A 24 -1.33 -12.14 -10.08
CA ALA A 24 -0.34 -11.83 -11.10
C ALA A 24 1.01 -11.43 -10.50
N ILE A 25 1.04 -10.58 -9.47
CA ILE A 25 2.31 -10.19 -8.82
C ILE A 25 2.94 -11.37 -8.06
N LEU A 26 2.15 -12.16 -7.33
CA LEU A 26 2.69 -13.36 -6.68
C LEU A 26 3.18 -14.39 -7.69
N GLY A 27 2.47 -14.55 -8.82
CA GLY A 27 2.91 -15.42 -9.93
C GLY A 27 4.22 -14.96 -10.55
N ALA A 28 4.42 -13.65 -10.72
CA ALA A 28 5.68 -13.11 -11.22
C ALA A 28 6.84 -13.35 -10.21
N ILE A 29 6.59 -13.15 -8.92
CA ILE A 29 7.56 -13.45 -7.86
C ILE A 29 7.90 -14.94 -7.83
N LEU A 30 6.90 -15.81 -7.95
CA LEU A 30 7.08 -17.26 -8.02
C LEU A 30 8.03 -17.64 -9.18
N GLN A 31 7.75 -17.13 -10.37
CA GLN A 31 8.58 -17.40 -11.56
C GLN A 31 10.05 -16.98 -11.35
N GLU A 32 10.28 -15.81 -10.75
CA GLU A 32 11.61 -15.30 -10.46
C GLU A 32 12.33 -16.14 -9.39
N LEU A 33 11.63 -16.63 -8.37
CA LEU A 33 12.18 -17.52 -7.35
C LEU A 33 12.54 -18.89 -7.92
N GLU A 34 11.65 -19.50 -8.71
CA GLU A 34 11.86 -20.80 -9.34
C GLU A 34 13.04 -20.76 -10.34
N ALA A 35 13.17 -19.66 -11.11
CA ALA A 35 14.29 -19.45 -12.03
C ALA A 35 15.64 -19.37 -11.29
N ARG A 36 15.63 -19.11 -9.97
CA ARG A 36 16.82 -19.06 -9.12
C ARG A 36 16.94 -20.25 -8.15
N ASP A 37 16.27 -21.36 -8.49
CA ASP A 37 16.33 -22.63 -7.77
C ASP A 37 15.80 -22.61 -6.33
N PHE A 38 14.90 -21.66 -5.97
CA PHE A 38 14.20 -21.72 -4.69
C PHE A 38 13.09 -22.80 -4.72
N ILE A 39 12.84 -23.39 -3.55
CA ILE A 39 11.64 -24.20 -3.32
C ILE A 39 10.57 -23.26 -2.77
N VAL A 40 9.40 -23.21 -3.41
CA VAL A 40 8.32 -22.33 -2.99
C VAL A 40 7.14 -23.14 -2.45
N GLN A 41 6.70 -22.77 -1.25
CA GLN A 41 5.49 -23.28 -0.61
C GLN A 41 4.42 -22.20 -0.65
N HIS A 42 3.15 -22.58 -0.64
CA HIS A 42 2.00 -21.67 -0.71
C HIS A 42 1.04 -21.94 0.44
N ILE A 43 0.45 -20.87 0.97
CA ILE A 43 -0.62 -20.94 1.97
C ILE A 43 -1.55 -19.74 1.83
N ASP A 44 -2.83 -19.93 2.12
CA ASP A 44 -3.78 -18.82 2.27
C ASP A 44 -3.65 -18.21 3.66
N GLU A 45 -3.82 -16.89 3.79
CA GLU A 45 -3.66 -16.20 5.07
C GLU A 45 -4.58 -16.75 6.17
N ASP A 46 -5.76 -17.25 5.81
CA ASP A 46 -6.71 -17.83 6.76
C ASP A 46 -6.22 -19.15 7.39
N ALA A 47 -5.21 -19.79 6.82
CA ALA A 47 -4.57 -21.00 7.33
C ALA A 47 -3.31 -20.71 8.16
N ILE A 48 -2.91 -19.44 8.31
CA ILE A 48 -1.77 -19.06 9.15
C ILE A 48 -2.14 -19.23 10.62
N THR A 49 -1.41 -20.10 11.31
CA THR A 49 -1.51 -20.33 12.75
C THR A 49 -0.10 -20.40 13.36
N GLU A 50 -0.01 -20.20 14.68
CA GLU A 50 1.27 -20.38 15.39
C GLU A 50 1.85 -21.79 15.21
N GLU A 51 0.98 -22.82 15.20
CA GLU A 51 1.39 -24.22 15.01
C GLU A 51 2.00 -24.42 13.62
N PHE A 52 1.36 -23.92 12.56
CA PHE A 52 1.90 -23.97 11.22
C PHE A 52 3.26 -23.28 11.12
N LEU A 53 3.41 -22.10 11.71
CA LEU A 53 4.63 -21.30 11.64
C LEU A 53 5.81 -21.93 12.36
N ARG A 54 5.62 -22.88 13.30
CA ARG A 54 6.73 -23.63 13.93
C ARG A 54 7.57 -24.45 12.94
N THR A 55 6.98 -24.83 11.82
CA THR A 55 7.64 -25.62 10.77
C THR A 55 7.83 -24.83 9.47
N ALA A 56 7.44 -23.57 9.45
CA ALA A 56 7.56 -22.71 8.28
C ALA A 56 9.06 -22.41 7.96
N PRO A 57 9.39 -22.19 6.68
CA PRO A 57 10.72 -21.75 6.30
C PRO A 57 11.01 -20.33 6.83
N GLN A 58 12.28 -19.99 7.05
CA GLN A 58 12.71 -18.71 7.62
C GLN A 58 12.36 -17.47 6.79
N PHE A 59 11.97 -17.66 5.55
CA PHE A 59 11.66 -16.55 4.62
C PHE A 59 10.21 -16.65 4.16
N ILE A 60 9.43 -15.63 4.44
CA ILE A 60 8.02 -15.53 4.09
C ILE A 60 7.79 -14.26 3.26
N ILE A 61 7.10 -14.40 2.14
CA ILE A 61 6.58 -13.29 1.35
C ILE A 61 5.07 -13.27 1.55
N SER A 62 4.54 -12.22 2.14
CA SER A 62 3.16 -12.20 2.61
C SER A 62 2.35 -11.05 2.05
N MET A 63 1.18 -11.38 1.51
CA MET A 63 0.12 -10.42 1.18
C MET A 63 -1.02 -10.42 2.21
N ALA A 64 -0.83 -11.04 3.38
CA ALA A 64 -1.85 -11.12 4.42
C ALA A 64 -2.32 -9.74 4.89
N ARG A 65 -3.61 -9.66 5.27
CA ARG A 65 -4.30 -8.45 5.76
C ARG A 65 -5.07 -8.68 7.05
N SER A 66 -5.45 -9.91 7.34
CA SER A 66 -6.18 -10.18 8.57
C SER A 66 -5.29 -9.90 9.79
N LYS A 67 -5.87 -9.27 10.81
CA LYS A 67 -5.14 -8.96 12.04
C LYS A 67 -4.64 -10.22 12.73
N GLU A 68 -5.34 -11.33 12.59
CA GLU A 68 -5.00 -12.63 13.13
C GLU A 68 -3.73 -13.17 12.47
N ALA A 69 -3.70 -13.24 11.14
CA ALA A 69 -2.53 -13.70 10.40
C ALA A 69 -1.31 -12.78 10.63
N LEU A 70 -1.53 -11.46 10.59
CA LEU A 70 -0.46 -10.48 10.84
C LEU A 70 0.13 -10.60 12.24
N ARG A 71 -0.68 -10.86 13.28
CA ARG A 71 -0.17 -11.08 14.65
C ARG A 71 0.68 -12.35 14.73
N CYS A 72 0.20 -13.45 14.16
CA CYS A 72 0.97 -14.69 14.12
C CYS A 72 2.31 -14.51 13.39
N LEU A 73 2.29 -13.87 12.24
CA LEU A 73 3.50 -13.57 11.46
C LEU A 73 4.45 -12.62 12.20
N ALA A 74 3.95 -11.58 12.87
CA ALA A 74 4.75 -10.63 13.64
C ALA A 74 5.43 -11.30 14.85
N GLU A 75 4.74 -12.18 15.58
CA GLU A 75 5.36 -12.95 16.66
C GLU A 75 6.43 -13.92 16.13
N TRP A 76 6.17 -14.55 14.99
CA TRP A 76 7.12 -15.45 14.35
C TRP A 76 8.37 -14.70 13.82
N GLU A 77 8.17 -13.49 13.28
CA GLU A 77 9.24 -12.61 12.76
C GLU A 77 10.24 -12.15 13.83
N LYS A 78 9.86 -12.12 15.11
CA LYS A 78 10.74 -11.78 16.22
C LYS A 78 11.85 -12.83 16.49
N GLN A 79 11.69 -14.03 15.99
CA GLN A 79 12.70 -15.08 16.16
C GLN A 79 13.89 -14.82 15.24
N ALA A 80 15.10 -15.02 15.77
CA ALA A 80 16.33 -14.76 15.03
C ALA A 80 16.41 -15.56 13.72
N GLY A 81 16.68 -14.88 12.64
CA GLY A 81 16.79 -15.45 11.29
C GLY A 81 15.49 -15.53 10.51
N ASN A 82 14.34 -15.26 11.13
CA ASN A 82 13.06 -15.19 10.44
C ASN A 82 12.83 -13.82 9.78
N CYS A 83 12.24 -13.82 8.61
CA CYS A 83 11.98 -12.60 7.86
C CYS A 83 10.65 -12.70 7.10
N VAL A 84 9.83 -11.66 7.21
CA VAL A 84 8.58 -11.49 6.46
C VAL A 84 8.67 -10.24 5.59
N TRP A 85 8.34 -10.33 4.31
CA TRP A 85 8.22 -9.19 3.39
C TRP A 85 6.75 -9.03 2.91
N ASN A 86 6.09 -7.86 3.12
CA ASN A 86 6.55 -6.80 4.01
C ASN A 86 6.46 -7.27 5.47
N SER A 87 7.24 -6.63 6.36
CA SER A 87 7.21 -6.97 7.79
C SER A 87 5.79 -6.93 8.35
N ALA A 88 5.37 -8.02 8.98
CA ALA A 88 4.04 -8.10 9.58
C ALA A 88 3.89 -7.12 10.76
N GLN A 89 4.95 -6.90 11.53
CA GLN A 89 4.96 -5.90 12.60
C GLN A 89 4.78 -4.48 12.01
N ALA A 90 5.48 -4.17 10.93
CA ALA A 90 5.33 -2.89 10.24
C ALA A 90 3.90 -2.66 9.75
N LEU A 91 3.23 -3.69 9.21
CA LEU A 91 1.84 -3.62 8.78
C LEU A 91 0.88 -3.34 9.94
N LEU A 92 1.06 -3.99 11.08
CA LEU A 92 0.25 -3.76 12.27
C LEU A 92 0.39 -2.34 12.83
N GLU A 93 1.57 -1.71 12.69
CA GLU A 93 1.88 -0.38 13.21
C GLU A 93 1.56 0.76 12.23
N ASN A 94 1.29 0.47 10.98
CA ASN A 94 1.08 1.48 9.93
C ASN A 94 -0.39 1.61 9.50
N SER A 95 -1.27 1.89 10.46
CA SER A 95 -2.62 2.36 10.11
C SER A 95 -2.54 3.67 9.30
N ARG A 96 -3.59 4.00 8.55
CA ARG A 96 -3.63 5.25 7.77
C ARG A 96 -3.44 6.48 8.66
N ALA A 97 -3.98 6.48 9.87
CA ALA A 97 -3.78 7.56 10.84
C ALA A 97 -2.31 7.66 11.29
N GLU A 98 -1.64 6.53 11.54
CA GLU A 98 -0.21 6.52 11.91
C GLU A 98 0.70 6.93 10.75
N GLN A 99 0.39 6.51 9.53
CA GLN A 99 1.10 6.98 8.33
C GLN A 99 0.99 8.51 8.19
N ALA A 100 -0.22 9.08 8.32
CA ALA A 100 -0.44 10.51 8.23
C ALA A 100 0.40 11.29 9.27
N LYS A 101 0.46 10.81 10.51
CA LYS A 101 1.31 11.40 11.57
C LYS A 101 2.80 11.33 11.23
N ARG A 102 3.28 10.14 10.83
CA ARG A 102 4.70 9.91 10.49
C ARG A 102 5.12 10.75 9.29
N PHE A 103 4.27 10.86 8.28
CA PHE A 103 4.54 11.64 7.08
C PHE A 103 4.58 13.14 7.36
N ALA A 104 3.66 13.65 8.19
CA ALA A 104 3.68 15.05 8.62
C ALA A 104 4.95 15.39 9.40
N LEU A 105 5.38 14.54 10.34
CA LEU A 105 6.61 14.73 11.12
C LEU A 105 7.90 14.65 10.27
N ALA A 106 7.82 13.97 9.13
CA ALA A 106 8.95 13.78 8.23
C ALA A 106 8.91 14.71 7.02
N ASP A 107 8.04 15.71 6.99
CA ASP A 107 7.88 16.64 5.88
C ASP A 107 7.65 15.93 4.52
N ILE A 108 6.91 14.82 4.52
CA ILE A 108 6.39 14.23 3.27
C ILE A 108 5.29 15.15 2.76
N PRO A 109 5.35 15.62 1.50
CA PRO A 109 4.29 16.48 0.95
C PRO A 109 2.94 15.77 0.93
N MET A 110 1.97 16.30 1.69
CA MET A 110 0.59 15.80 1.75
C MET A 110 -0.40 16.98 1.64
N PRO A 111 -1.67 16.73 1.30
CA PRO A 111 -2.73 17.71 1.51
C PRO A 111 -2.82 18.12 2.99
N LEU A 112 -3.42 19.26 3.29
CA LEU A 112 -3.80 19.60 4.67
C LEU A 112 -4.68 18.47 5.22
N THR A 113 -4.30 17.94 6.37
CA THR A 113 -4.84 16.70 6.93
C THR A 113 -5.16 16.86 8.40
N GLU A 114 -6.32 16.36 8.81
CA GLU A 114 -6.73 16.23 10.21
C GLU A 114 -7.02 14.76 10.55
N ILE A 115 -6.80 14.39 11.80
CA ILE A 115 -7.13 13.06 12.34
C ILE A 115 -8.15 13.27 13.44
N LEU A 116 -9.38 12.82 13.24
CA LEU A 116 -10.53 13.07 14.10
C LEU A 116 -11.35 11.80 14.34
N ASP A 117 -11.94 11.68 15.52
CA ASP A 117 -12.91 10.62 15.83
C ASP A 117 -14.32 10.97 15.29
N ASN A 118 -14.60 12.24 15.08
CA ASN A 118 -15.81 12.69 14.41
C ASN A 118 -15.47 13.69 13.29
N PRO A 119 -15.60 13.26 12.01
CA PRO A 119 -15.31 14.10 10.85
C PRO A 119 -16.11 15.40 10.76
N GLN A 120 -17.30 15.48 11.39
CA GLN A 120 -18.15 16.67 11.33
C GLN A 120 -17.54 17.88 12.04
N PHE A 121 -16.53 17.69 12.90
CA PHE A 121 -15.81 18.77 13.61
C PHE A 121 -14.60 19.31 12.86
N THR A 122 -14.37 18.90 11.60
CA THR A 122 -13.23 19.36 10.82
C THR A 122 -13.20 20.87 10.63
N SER A 123 -11.98 21.43 10.63
CA SER A 123 -11.68 22.81 10.26
C SER A 123 -11.19 22.96 8.82
N LEU A 124 -10.98 21.86 8.11
CA LEU A 124 -10.49 21.84 6.72
C LEU A 124 -11.47 22.49 5.74
N ASN A 125 -10.91 23.00 4.64
CA ASN A 125 -11.69 23.53 3.53
C ASN A 125 -12.27 22.40 2.66
N PHE A 126 -13.41 22.69 2.03
CA PHE A 126 -14.04 21.76 1.08
C PHE A 126 -13.62 22.08 -0.36
N PRO A 127 -13.59 21.10 -1.26
CA PRO A 127 -13.96 19.70 -1.05
C PRO A 127 -12.95 18.94 -0.20
N LEU A 128 -13.37 17.86 0.47
CA LEU A 128 -12.46 17.03 1.25
C LEU A 128 -12.73 15.53 1.12
N TRP A 129 -11.76 14.75 1.51
CA TRP A 129 -11.82 13.31 1.60
C TRP A 129 -11.85 12.88 3.07
N VAL A 130 -12.71 11.93 3.40
CA VAL A 130 -12.73 11.25 4.69
C VAL A 130 -12.39 9.79 4.47
N LYS A 131 -11.37 9.32 5.16
CA LYS A 131 -10.89 7.94 5.07
C LYS A 131 -10.92 7.30 6.46
N SER A 132 -11.28 6.02 6.55
CA SER A 132 -11.08 5.24 7.78
C SER A 132 -9.60 5.32 8.19
N GLY A 133 -9.34 5.68 9.44
CA GLY A 133 -7.97 5.83 9.98
C GLY A 133 -7.33 4.50 10.38
N GLY A 134 -8.10 3.40 10.40
CA GLY A 134 -7.62 2.05 10.65
C GLY A 134 -6.76 1.49 9.51
N GLY A 135 -6.73 0.18 9.39
CA GLY A 135 -6.00 -0.50 8.31
C GLY A 135 -6.59 -0.30 6.92
N ASP A 136 -6.49 -1.31 6.07
CA ASP A 136 -6.99 -1.26 4.70
C ASP A 136 -8.49 -0.96 4.61
N ALA A 137 -8.84 -0.20 3.58
CA ALA A 137 -10.24 0.01 3.21
C ALA A 137 -10.86 -1.31 2.70
N GLU A 138 -11.87 -1.81 3.41
CA GLU A 138 -12.60 -3.03 3.05
C GLU A 138 -13.81 -2.71 2.18
N THR A 139 -14.40 -1.54 2.39
CA THR A 139 -15.63 -1.11 1.72
C THR A 139 -15.49 0.27 1.06
N LYS A 140 -16.44 0.62 0.18
CA LYS A 140 -16.53 1.97 -0.37
C LYS A 140 -16.75 3.05 0.69
N ALA A 141 -17.36 2.69 1.83
CA ALA A 141 -17.60 3.61 2.93
C ALA A 141 -16.30 4.04 3.65
N ASP A 142 -15.22 3.28 3.49
CA ASP A 142 -13.93 3.59 4.10
C ASP A 142 -13.18 4.76 3.45
N VAL A 143 -13.59 5.17 2.25
CA VAL A 143 -13.07 6.35 1.53
C VAL A 143 -14.23 7.10 0.89
N GLN A 144 -14.48 8.31 1.35
CA GLN A 144 -15.61 9.12 0.92
C GLN A 144 -15.17 10.53 0.52
N TYR A 145 -15.78 11.08 -0.54
CA TYR A 145 -15.57 12.45 -0.99
C TYR A 145 -16.76 13.31 -0.57
N PHE A 146 -16.47 14.48 -0.01
CA PHE A 146 -17.48 15.45 0.43
C PHE A 146 -17.26 16.80 -0.26
N PRO A 147 -18.18 17.22 -1.15
CA PRO A 147 -18.04 18.48 -1.89
C PRO A 147 -18.23 19.71 -1.00
N ASN A 148 -18.93 19.58 0.12
CA ASN A 148 -19.26 20.70 1.01
C ASN A 148 -19.64 20.21 2.42
N ARG A 149 -19.74 21.14 3.37
CA ARG A 149 -20.08 20.87 4.75
C ARG A 149 -21.48 20.26 4.92
N GLU A 150 -22.45 20.67 4.10
CA GLU A 150 -23.80 20.12 4.21
C GLU A 150 -23.85 18.62 3.92
N ALA A 151 -23.09 18.17 2.91
CA ALA A 151 -22.96 16.76 2.58
C ALA A 151 -22.30 15.97 3.74
N LEU A 152 -21.25 16.54 4.35
CA LEU A 152 -20.56 15.92 5.48
C LEU A 152 -21.48 15.79 6.71
N LEU A 153 -22.27 16.81 7.03
CA LEU A 153 -23.19 16.79 8.17
C LEU A 153 -24.35 15.80 8.03
N LYS A 154 -24.70 15.42 6.79
CA LYS A 154 -25.72 14.39 6.51
C LYS A 154 -25.15 12.96 6.57
N ALA A 155 -23.85 12.80 6.57
CA ALA A 155 -23.21 11.49 6.62
C ALA A 155 -23.20 10.94 8.07
N SER A 156 -23.28 9.61 8.17
CA SER A 156 -23.14 8.90 9.44
C SER A 156 -21.73 8.33 9.53
N PHE A 157 -21.12 8.50 10.69
CA PHE A 157 -19.79 7.99 11.00
C PHE A 157 -19.89 7.04 12.21
N SER A 158 -19.06 6.00 12.22
CA SER A 158 -19.03 5.04 13.32
C SER A 158 -18.44 5.68 14.58
N GLU A 159 -19.08 5.49 15.71
CA GLU A 159 -18.48 5.79 17.00
C GLU A 159 -17.28 4.86 17.27
N ASN A 160 -16.29 5.32 17.99
CA ASN A 160 -15.05 4.58 18.29
C ASN A 160 -14.16 4.25 17.07
N GLN A 161 -14.28 5.00 16.00
CA GLN A 161 -13.41 4.92 14.85
C GLN A 161 -12.70 6.26 14.62
N THR A 162 -11.39 6.21 14.38
CA THR A 162 -10.63 7.38 13.97
C THR A 162 -10.68 7.53 12.45
N TYR A 163 -10.77 8.75 11.97
CA TYR A 163 -10.79 9.11 10.56
C TYR A 163 -9.63 10.01 10.21
N VAL A 164 -9.13 9.85 8.99
CA VAL A 164 -8.16 10.77 8.37
C VAL A 164 -8.90 11.59 7.33
N LEU A 165 -8.94 12.89 7.56
CA LEU A 165 -9.55 13.86 6.65
C LEU A 165 -8.45 14.60 5.91
N SER A 166 -8.62 14.83 4.62
CA SER A 166 -7.69 15.62 3.83
C SER A 166 -8.41 16.50 2.82
N GLU A 167 -7.91 17.72 2.63
CA GLU A 167 -8.42 18.61 1.60
C GLU A 167 -8.23 17.97 0.21
N HIS A 168 -9.19 18.18 -0.69
CA HIS A 168 -9.02 17.78 -2.06
C HIS A 168 -7.98 18.67 -2.73
N VAL A 169 -7.07 18.07 -3.47
CA VAL A 169 -6.04 18.76 -4.24
C VAL A 169 -6.34 18.62 -5.71
N GLU A 170 -6.44 19.72 -6.41
CA GLU A 170 -6.60 19.74 -7.87
C GLU A 170 -5.26 19.39 -8.55
N GLY A 171 -5.35 18.57 -9.60
CA GLY A 171 -4.20 18.13 -10.38
C GLY A 171 -4.41 16.72 -10.93
N ASP A 172 -3.37 16.21 -11.58
CA ASP A 172 -3.38 14.88 -12.19
C ASP A 172 -3.09 13.80 -11.15
N LEU A 173 -3.95 12.79 -11.09
CA LEU A 173 -3.67 11.59 -10.31
C LEU A 173 -2.54 10.80 -10.99
N LEU A 174 -1.45 10.58 -10.29
CA LEU A 174 -0.32 9.75 -10.69
C LEU A 174 -0.20 8.55 -9.75
N LYS A 175 -0.02 7.37 -10.31
CA LYS A 175 0.25 6.14 -9.55
C LYS A 175 1.73 5.79 -9.61
N PHE A 176 2.26 5.28 -8.52
CA PHE A 176 3.66 4.84 -8.47
C PHE A 176 3.83 3.53 -7.71
N TYR A 177 4.90 2.81 -8.02
CA TYR A 177 5.31 1.55 -7.40
C TYR A 177 6.82 1.54 -7.23
N GLY A 178 7.30 0.91 -6.16
CA GLY A 178 8.72 0.77 -5.90
C GLY A 178 9.06 -0.45 -5.05
N VAL A 179 10.33 -0.79 -5.08
CA VAL A 179 10.94 -1.82 -4.21
C VAL A 179 12.05 -1.15 -3.41
N ALA A 180 11.84 -0.98 -2.12
CA ALA A 180 12.74 -0.22 -1.25
C ALA A 180 14.17 -0.77 -1.25
N GLY A 181 15.15 0.14 -1.34
CA GLY A 181 16.57 -0.20 -1.40
C GLY A 181 16.99 -0.83 -2.73
N THR A 182 16.27 -0.56 -3.82
CA THR A 182 16.64 -0.90 -5.20
C THR A 182 16.45 0.32 -6.11
N ASP A 183 16.92 0.21 -7.35
CA ASP A 183 16.70 1.27 -8.35
C ASP A 183 15.33 1.14 -9.05
N PHE A 184 14.55 0.12 -8.70
CA PHE A 184 13.25 -0.06 -9.31
C PHE A 184 12.24 0.96 -8.78
N PHE A 185 11.76 1.80 -9.69
CA PHE A 185 10.65 2.72 -9.48
C PHE A 185 9.87 2.89 -10.78
N PHE A 186 8.56 2.80 -10.70
CA PHE A 186 7.65 2.94 -11.84
C PHE A 186 6.51 3.90 -11.49
N SER A 187 6.23 4.86 -12.37
CA SER A 187 5.12 5.79 -12.18
C SER A 187 4.42 6.07 -13.51
N TYR A 188 3.11 6.31 -13.45
CA TYR A 188 2.30 6.56 -14.64
C TYR A 188 1.00 7.29 -14.31
N TYR A 189 0.48 8.00 -15.28
CA TYR A 189 -0.86 8.55 -15.26
C TYR A 189 -1.87 7.48 -15.69
N PRO A 190 -2.84 7.10 -14.81
CA PRO A 190 -3.86 6.12 -15.20
C PRO A 190 -4.79 6.74 -16.26
N THR A 191 -4.95 6.04 -17.38
CA THR A 191 -5.87 6.39 -18.46
C THR A 191 -6.95 5.34 -18.59
N SER A 192 -8.05 5.64 -19.28
CA SER A 192 -9.12 4.66 -19.53
C SER A 192 -8.66 3.41 -20.29
N SER A 193 -7.52 3.48 -20.98
CA SER A 193 -6.90 2.36 -21.70
C SER A 193 -5.90 1.57 -20.85
N THR A 194 -5.36 2.19 -19.78
CA THR A 194 -4.55 1.46 -18.81
C THR A 194 -5.48 0.90 -17.75
N SER A 195 -5.57 -0.39 -17.61
CA SER A 195 -6.46 -1.16 -16.71
C SER A 195 -6.23 -0.88 -15.21
N GLY A 196 -6.14 0.37 -14.83
CA GLY A 196 -5.82 0.89 -13.51
C GLY A 196 -6.98 1.52 -12.78
N PHE A 197 -8.20 0.96 -12.90
CA PHE A 197 -9.29 1.41 -12.03
C PHE A 197 -8.93 1.19 -10.57
N SER A 198 -9.15 2.22 -9.75
CA SER A 198 -9.06 2.06 -8.29
C SER A 198 -10.05 1.02 -7.82
N LYS A 199 -9.79 0.49 -6.64
CA LYS A 199 -10.67 -0.45 -5.94
C LYS A 199 -12.13 0.04 -5.89
N PHE A 200 -12.35 1.36 -5.90
CA PHE A 200 -13.65 1.99 -5.69
C PHE A 200 -14.11 2.96 -6.80
N GLY A 201 -13.30 3.19 -7.84
CA GLY A 201 -13.65 4.10 -8.95
C GLY A 201 -13.71 5.57 -8.56
N LEU A 202 -12.97 5.98 -7.52
CA LEU A 202 -12.99 7.35 -6.99
C LEU A 202 -12.07 8.31 -7.78
N GLU A 203 -11.28 7.81 -8.72
CA GLU A 203 -10.42 8.61 -9.60
C GLU A 203 -11.22 9.62 -10.43
N VAL A 204 -12.51 9.40 -10.64
CA VAL A 204 -13.40 10.32 -11.37
C VAL A 204 -13.37 11.75 -10.79
N HIS A 205 -13.12 11.90 -9.49
CA HIS A 205 -13.03 13.21 -8.85
C HIS A 205 -11.77 14.00 -9.22
N ASN A 206 -10.73 13.34 -9.76
CA ASN A 206 -9.51 14.00 -10.24
C ASN A 206 -9.53 14.29 -11.74
N GLY A 207 -10.58 13.84 -12.44
CA GLY A 207 -10.75 14.07 -13.88
C GLY A 207 -9.79 13.26 -14.75
N ILE A 208 -9.63 13.70 -16.00
CA ILE A 208 -8.72 13.08 -16.97
C ILE A 208 -7.35 13.75 -16.82
N PRO A 209 -6.26 12.99 -16.61
CA PRO A 209 -4.94 13.56 -16.50
C PRO A 209 -4.56 14.42 -17.72
N GLN A 210 -3.99 15.59 -17.47
CA GLN A 210 -3.45 16.50 -18.49
C GLN A 210 -2.01 16.15 -18.87
N GLY A 211 -1.34 15.30 -18.08
CA GLY A 211 0.03 14.89 -18.27
C GLY A 211 1.04 15.95 -17.82
N TYR A 212 0.81 16.57 -16.66
CA TYR A 212 1.73 17.54 -16.09
C TYR A 212 3.11 16.95 -15.87
N ASN A 213 4.16 17.70 -16.24
CA ASN A 213 5.53 17.29 -15.97
C ASN A 213 5.83 17.34 -14.46
N TYR A 214 6.62 16.40 -13.99
CA TYR A 214 7.08 16.34 -12.61
C TYR A 214 8.51 15.78 -12.57
N ASP A 215 9.22 16.03 -11.49
CA ASP A 215 10.52 15.43 -11.24
C ASP A 215 10.35 13.99 -10.73
N THR A 216 10.61 13.02 -11.60
CA THR A 216 10.48 11.59 -11.29
C THR A 216 11.45 11.15 -10.20
N GLU A 217 12.66 11.73 -10.17
CA GLU A 217 13.66 11.39 -9.16
C GLU A 217 13.28 11.95 -7.78
N ALA A 218 12.77 13.18 -7.74
CA ALA A 218 12.24 13.74 -6.50
C ALA A 218 11.06 12.92 -5.97
N LEU A 219 10.16 12.44 -6.85
CA LEU A 219 9.07 11.56 -6.48
C LEU A 219 9.59 10.22 -5.96
N ARG A 220 10.56 9.60 -6.64
CA ARG A 220 11.19 8.35 -6.21
C ARG A 220 11.80 8.47 -4.82
N LEU A 221 12.56 9.54 -4.57
CA LEU A 221 13.20 9.79 -3.27
C LEU A 221 12.16 10.02 -2.16
N MET A 222 11.08 10.75 -2.45
CA MET A 222 9.96 10.93 -1.52
C MET A 222 9.28 9.59 -1.19
N ALA A 223 8.99 8.77 -2.20
CA ALA A 223 8.36 7.46 -2.04
C ALA A 223 9.27 6.49 -1.25
N GLU A 224 10.57 6.49 -1.52
CA GLU A 224 11.57 5.71 -0.77
C GLU A 224 11.64 6.15 0.71
N LYS A 225 11.59 7.46 0.98
CA LYS A 225 11.51 7.99 2.33
C LYS A 225 10.24 7.52 3.05
N ALA A 226 9.10 7.57 2.38
CA ALA A 226 7.83 7.07 2.92
C ALA A 226 7.88 5.56 3.19
N ALA A 227 8.43 4.77 2.27
CA ALA A 227 8.60 3.33 2.43
C ALA A 227 9.47 2.99 3.65
N LYS A 228 10.58 3.70 3.83
CA LYS A 228 11.47 3.54 4.99
C LYS A 228 10.77 3.88 6.31
N LEU A 229 9.98 4.94 6.33
CA LEU A 229 9.20 5.34 7.53
C LEU A 229 8.15 4.29 7.90
N CYS A 230 7.56 3.63 6.90
CA CYS A 230 6.58 2.57 7.10
C CYS A 230 7.20 1.18 7.28
N GLY A 231 8.48 0.98 6.99
CA GLY A 231 9.11 -0.33 6.99
C GLY A 231 8.64 -1.24 5.84
N PHE A 232 8.22 -0.65 4.71
CA PHE A 232 7.73 -1.40 3.56
C PHE A 232 8.84 -1.67 2.55
N LYS A 233 8.97 -2.91 2.14
CA LYS A 233 9.89 -3.35 1.09
C LYS A 233 9.27 -3.22 -0.30
N LEU A 234 8.06 -3.75 -0.47
CA LEU A 234 7.22 -3.60 -1.65
C LEU A 234 6.18 -2.53 -1.35
N TYR A 235 6.17 -1.45 -2.11
CA TYR A 235 5.29 -0.32 -1.85
C TYR A 235 4.71 0.27 -3.14
N GLY A 236 3.67 1.03 -3.00
CA GLY A 236 3.10 1.87 -4.03
C GLY A 236 2.16 2.89 -3.45
N GLY A 237 1.70 3.80 -4.28
CA GLY A 237 0.82 4.84 -3.81
C GLY A 237 0.28 5.70 -4.93
N ASP A 238 -0.49 6.68 -4.51
CA ASP A 238 -1.11 7.67 -5.37
C ASP A 238 -0.64 9.07 -4.95
N CYS A 239 -0.31 9.91 -5.90
CA CYS A 239 -0.04 11.33 -5.65
C CYS A 239 -0.80 12.20 -6.65
N ILE A 240 -0.98 13.47 -6.29
CA ILE A 240 -1.53 14.48 -7.19
C ILE A 240 -0.40 15.36 -7.66
N VAL A 241 -0.21 15.44 -8.97
CA VAL A 241 0.75 16.34 -9.63
C VAL A 241 0.02 17.60 -10.07
N ARG A 242 0.51 18.75 -9.64
CA ARG A 242 -0.05 20.07 -9.98
C ARG A 242 0.52 20.61 -11.29
N PRO A 243 -0.10 21.64 -11.89
CA PRO A 243 0.39 22.26 -13.12
C PRO A 243 1.83 22.81 -13.05
N ASP A 244 2.30 23.18 -11.86
CA ASP A 244 3.66 23.67 -11.59
C ASP A 244 4.71 22.56 -11.41
N GLY A 245 4.27 21.28 -11.51
CA GLY A 245 5.13 20.11 -11.34
C GLY A 245 5.33 19.68 -9.87
N SER A 246 4.79 20.44 -8.91
CA SER A 246 4.78 20.01 -7.52
C SER A 246 3.81 18.84 -7.34
N PHE A 247 4.05 17.99 -6.33
CA PHE A 247 3.19 16.84 -6.06
C PHE A 247 2.95 16.63 -4.56
N VAL A 248 1.83 16.01 -4.23
CA VAL A 248 1.47 15.62 -2.87
C VAL A 248 1.03 14.17 -2.83
N LEU A 249 1.49 13.44 -1.80
CA LEU A 249 1.10 12.06 -1.53
C LEU A 249 -0.32 12.01 -0.95
N ILE A 250 -1.20 11.22 -1.55
CA ILE A 250 -2.59 11.08 -1.09
C ILE A 250 -2.94 9.68 -0.63
N ASP A 251 -2.16 8.67 -1.02
CA ASP A 251 -2.29 7.28 -0.53
C ASP A 251 -0.95 6.56 -0.61
N PHE A 252 -0.67 5.69 0.38
CA PHE A 252 0.57 4.91 0.41
C PHE A 252 0.30 3.51 0.96
N ASN A 253 0.58 2.52 0.14
CA ASN A 253 0.18 1.13 0.37
C ASN A 253 1.40 0.21 0.36
N ASP A 254 1.38 -0.78 1.24
CA ASP A 254 2.26 -1.93 1.16
C ASP A 254 1.76 -2.92 0.11
N PHE A 255 2.66 -3.71 -0.43
CA PHE A 255 2.44 -4.79 -1.36
C PHE A 255 1.26 -4.56 -2.35
N PRO A 256 1.31 -3.50 -3.20
CA PRO A 256 0.29 -3.26 -4.21
C PRO A 256 0.35 -4.32 -5.32
N SER A 257 -0.63 -4.31 -6.21
CA SER A 257 -0.72 -5.30 -7.29
C SER A 257 0.39 -5.20 -8.35
N PHE A 258 1.10 -4.05 -8.45
CA PHE A 258 2.09 -3.78 -9.50
C PHE A 258 1.61 -4.06 -10.93
N ALA A 259 0.29 -4.05 -11.17
CA ALA A 259 -0.31 -4.54 -12.41
C ALA A 259 0.40 -4.11 -13.72
N PRO A 260 0.85 -2.83 -13.90
CA PRO A 260 1.53 -2.43 -15.11
C PRO A 260 3.01 -2.82 -15.18
N CYS A 261 3.63 -3.28 -14.08
CA CYS A 261 5.08 -3.50 -13.96
C CYS A 261 5.43 -4.74 -13.10
N ALA A 262 4.52 -5.71 -12.99
CA ALA A 262 4.64 -6.83 -12.06
C ALA A 262 5.93 -7.66 -12.28
N ARG A 263 6.36 -7.88 -13.53
CA ARG A 263 7.57 -8.65 -13.83
C ARG A 263 8.83 -7.93 -13.37
N ASP A 264 8.96 -6.65 -13.69
CA ASP A 264 10.17 -5.87 -13.34
C ASP A 264 10.25 -5.65 -11.82
N ALA A 265 9.09 -5.43 -11.18
CA ALA A 265 8.99 -5.35 -9.72
C ALA A 265 9.38 -6.66 -9.03
N ALA A 266 8.91 -7.80 -9.55
CA ALA A 266 9.24 -9.12 -9.02
C ALA A 266 10.74 -9.42 -9.16
N GLN A 267 11.33 -9.11 -10.32
CA GLN A 267 12.77 -9.26 -10.54
C GLN A 267 13.57 -8.44 -9.53
N ALA A 268 13.31 -7.13 -9.43
CA ALA A 268 14.03 -6.24 -8.51
C ALA A 268 13.87 -6.68 -7.04
N PHE A 269 12.66 -7.12 -6.67
CA PHE A 269 12.40 -7.61 -5.32
C PHE A 269 13.19 -8.89 -5.02
N VAL A 270 13.09 -9.91 -5.87
CA VAL A 270 13.78 -11.20 -5.65
C VAL A 270 15.29 -11.03 -5.64
N GLU A 271 15.85 -10.21 -6.52
CA GLU A 271 17.29 -9.87 -6.48
C GLU A 271 17.69 -9.24 -5.14
N SER A 272 16.89 -8.30 -4.64
CA SER A 272 17.18 -7.59 -3.39
C SER A 272 17.16 -8.49 -2.15
N ILE A 273 16.25 -9.49 -2.09
CA ILE A 273 16.16 -10.39 -0.95
C ILE A 273 17.24 -11.48 -0.98
N ILE A 274 17.74 -11.86 -2.16
CA ILE A 274 18.88 -12.78 -2.30
C ILE A 274 20.14 -12.14 -1.74
N ILE A 275 20.39 -10.87 -2.09
CA ILE A 275 21.56 -10.11 -1.58
C ILE A 275 21.51 -10.00 -0.05
N ALA A 276 20.35 -9.76 0.52
CA ALA A 276 20.16 -9.64 1.96
C ALA A 276 20.27 -10.99 2.72
N SER A 277 20.23 -12.11 2.00
CA SER A 277 20.25 -13.48 2.57
C SER A 277 21.62 -14.14 2.48
N VAL A 278 22.64 -13.44 1.95
CA VAL A 278 24.05 -13.85 1.86
C VAL A 278 24.85 -13.15 2.94
#